data_2458625b6eef564b6b00b979d633dcfb
#
_entry.id   2458625b6eef564b6b00b979d633dcfb
#
_cell.length_a   1.000
_cell.length_b   1.000
_cell.length_c   1.000
_cell.angle_alpha   90.00
_cell.angle_beta   90.00
_cell.angle_gamma   90.00
#
_symmetry.space_group_name_H-M   'P 1'
#
loop_
_entity.id
_entity.type
_entity.pdbx_description
1 polymer ?
#
loop_
_entity_poly.entity_id
_entity_poly.type
_entity_poly.pdbx_seq_one_letter_code
_entity_poly.pdbx_strand_id
1 'polypeptide(L)'
;MLVHQGRKRLNGTVEVDETYIGGEEPGLAGGRAQGKNVLTGIAVEVREPKGIGRCRMALLEDGSAASLLPFVSDHVAPAATVITDAWMGYHGLAKLGYAHRRRSQRAARARGEDPAALLPAVHRVASLAKRWLLSTHQGAVEPAHLQSYLDEFVFRFNRRRSRSRGMVFYRVLELAAGHEPVRYRNITAGNKPRKTSPVPPATRGHPPSLDRVTAGRPWRAAHLPYSG
;
A
#
# COMPACT_ATOMS: atom_id res chain seq x y z
N MET A 1 -6.07 -13.07 8.79
CA MET A 1 -5.01 -12.44 9.61
C MET A 1 -5.35 -10.96 9.71
N LEU A 2 -5.72 -10.47 10.90
CA LEU A 2 -6.06 -9.05 11.06
C LEU A 2 -4.80 -8.21 10.90
N VAL A 3 -4.89 -7.18 10.06
CA VAL A 3 -3.79 -6.25 9.82
C VAL A 3 -3.56 -5.42 11.09
N HIS A 4 -2.35 -5.49 11.65
CA HIS A 4 -1.97 -4.71 12.83
C HIS A 4 -2.11 -3.20 12.54
N GLN A 5 -2.83 -2.46 13.38
CA GLN A 5 -3.07 -1.01 13.20
C GLN A 5 -1.78 -0.15 13.21
N GLY A 6 -0.69 -0.63 13.84
CA GLY A 6 0.63 0.02 13.83
C GLY A 6 1.48 -0.22 12.57
N ARG A 7 0.90 -0.65 11.49
CA ARG A 7 1.61 -0.93 10.23
C ARG A 7 2.16 0.36 9.63
N LYS A 8 3.48 0.51 9.57
CA LYS A 8 4.11 1.69 8.95
C LYS A 8 3.65 1.83 7.49
N ARG A 9 3.17 3.01 7.13
CA ARG A 9 2.82 3.37 5.75
C ARG A 9 4.03 3.21 4.83
N LEU A 10 3.77 3.05 3.53
CA LEU A 10 4.80 3.06 2.50
C LEU A 10 5.34 4.49 2.36
N ASN A 11 6.62 4.64 2.05
CA ASN A 11 7.26 5.95 1.92
C ASN A 11 8.19 6.02 0.71
N GLY A 12 8.73 7.20 0.45
CA GLY A 12 9.57 7.46 -0.71
C GLY A 12 8.76 7.46 -2.01
N THR A 13 9.23 6.75 -3.03
CA THR A 13 8.49 6.59 -4.29
C THR A 13 7.61 5.37 -4.24
N VAL A 14 6.31 5.54 -4.52
CA VAL A 14 5.30 4.48 -4.46
C VAL A 14 4.53 4.44 -5.77
N GLU A 15 4.54 3.31 -6.46
CA GLU A 15 3.62 3.05 -7.56
C GLU A 15 2.28 2.58 -7.01
N VAL A 16 1.19 3.12 -7.56
CA VAL A 16 -0.19 2.76 -7.18
C VAL A 16 -1.02 2.51 -8.43
N ASP A 17 -1.76 1.42 -8.42
CA ASP A 17 -2.69 1.02 -9.48
C ASP A 17 -3.76 0.10 -8.91
N GLU A 18 -4.80 -0.19 -9.68
CA GLU A 18 -5.81 -1.17 -9.35
C GLU A 18 -5.83 -2.33 -10.34
N THR A 19 -6.26 -3.49 -9.86
CA THR A 19 -6.45 -4.67 -10.70
C THR A 19 -7.64 -5.50 -10.22
N TYR A 20 -8.27 -6.21 -11.14
CA TYR A 20 -9.27 -7.20 -10.79
C TYR A 20 -8.61 -8.52 -10.40
N ILE A 21 -9.04 -9.07 -9.28
CA ILE A 21 -8.66 -10.40 -8.78
C ILE A 21 -9.93 -11.24 -8.68
N GLY A 22 -9.90 -12.41 -9.30
CA GLY A 22 -11.01 -13.36 -9.35
C GLY A 22 -10.71 -14.45 -10.37
N GLY A 23 -11.62 -15.41 -10.51
CA GLY A 23 -11.54 -16.46 -11.53
C GLY A 23 -11.93 -15.96 -12.92
N GLU A 24 -11.54 -16.71 -13.96
CA GLU A 24 -12.08 -16.49 -15.30
C GLU A 24 -13.59 -16.72 -15.31
N GLU A 25 -14.32 -15.78 -15.86
CA GLU A 25 -15.76 -15.93 -16.11
C GLU A 25 -15.98 -16.11 -17.61
N PRO A 26 -16.39 -17.30 -18.05
CA PRO A 26 -16.71 -17.54 -19.45
C PRO A 26 -17.80 -16.58 -19.93
N GLY A 27 -17.57 -15.88 -21.03
CA GLY A 27 -18.56 -15.00 -21.67
C GLY A 27 -18.54 -13.52 -21.26
N LEU A 28 -17.68 -13.11 -20.33
CA LEU A 28 -17.47 -11.70 -20.05
C LEU A 28 -16.30 -11.16 -20.86
N ALA A 29 -16.52 -10.09 -21.63
CA ALA A 29 -15.43 -9.36 -22.28
C ALA A 29 -14.48 -8.83 -21.22
N GLY A 30 -13.17 -9.02 -21.42
CA GLY A 30 -12.15 -8.50 -20.52
C GLY A 30 -12.27 -6.99 -20.33
N GLY A 31 -11.87 -6.47 -19.18
CA GLY A 31 -11.94 -5.07 -18.82
C GLY A 31 -12.64 -4.83 -17.47
N ARG A 32 -13.34 -3.70 -17.34
CA ARG A 32 -14.05 -3.32 -16.10
C ARG A 32 -15.45 -3.96 -15.93
N ALA A 33 -15.77 -5.02 -16.69
CA ALA A 33 -17.00 -5.76 -16.50
C ALA A 33 -17.01 -6.41 -15.12
N GLN A 34 -17.99 -6.05 -14.28
CA GLN A 34 -18.16 -6.59 -12.94
C GLN A 34 -18.81 -7.96 -13.03
N GLY A 35 -17.99 -9.00 -12.87
CA GLY A 35 -18.44 -10.34 -12.55
C GLY A 35 -18.11 -10.69 -11.10
N LYS A 36 -17.64 -11.90 -10.83
CA LYS A 36 -17.11 -12.30 -9.51
C LYS A 36 -15.74 -11.68 -9.20
N ASN A 37 -15.17 -10.94 -10.15
CA ASN A 37 -13.88 -10.28 -10.00
C ASN A 37 -14.00 -9.08 -9.05
N VAL A 38 -13.12 -9.03 -8.06
CA VAL A 38 -13.08 -7.98 -7.05
C VAL A 38 -11.96 -6.99 -7.36
N LEU A 39 -12.32 -5.70 -7.39
CA LEU A 39 -11.35 -4.65 -7.60
C LEU A 39 -10.42 -4.55 -6.39
N THR A 40 -9.13 -4.56 -6.64
CA THR A 40 -8.09 -4.54 -5.61
C THR A 40 -7.10 -3.44 -5.91
N GLY A 41 -6.93 -2.52 -4.95
CA GLY A 41 -5.87 -1.51 -4.99
C GLY A 41 -4.54 -2.11 -4.57
N ILE A 42 -3.47 -1.72 -5.27
CA ILE A 42 -2.11 -2.16 -5.02
C ILE A 42 -1.21 -0.94 -4.92
N ALA A 43 -0.46 -0.84 -3.84
CA ALA A 43 0.58 0.18 -3.66
C ALA A 43 1.92 -0.51 -3.40
N VAL A 44 2.98 -0.08 -4.09
CA VAL A 44 4.30 -0.73 -4.06
C VAL A 44 5.41 0.30 -3.94
N GLU A 45 6.26 0.17 -2.94
CA GLU A 45 7.50 0.97 -2.82
C GLU A 45 8.47 0.62 -3.94
N VAL A 46 8.94 1.62 -4.64
CA VAL A 46 10.03 1.51 -5.62
C VAL A 46 11.34 1.91 -4.94
N ARG A 47 12.36 1.09 -5.10
CA ARG A 47 13.71 1.34 -4.58
C ARG A 47 14.66 1.66 -5.72
N GLU A 48 15.31 2.80 -5.65
CA GLU A 48 16.37 3.16 -6.57
C GLU A 48 17.66 2.34 -6.29
N PRO A 49 18.50 2.06 -7.31
CA PRO A 49 18.27 2.34 -8.73
C PRO A 49 17.30 1.35 -9.39
N LYS A 50 17.10 0.16 -8.85
CA LYS A 50 16.14 -0.86 -9.33
C LYS A 50 15.72 -1.76 -8.18
N GLY A 51 14.44 -1.87 -7.95
CA GLY A 51 13.95 -2.83 -6.97
C GLY A 51 12.54 -2.56 -6.48
N ILE A 52 11.98 -3.56 -5.86
CA ILE A 52 10.65 -3.53 -5.26
C ILE A 52 10.82 -3.63 -3.74
N GLY A 53 10.28 -2.65 -3.05
CA GLY A 53 10.22 -2.59 -1.59
C GLY A 53 9.04 -3.37 -1.01
N ARG A 54 8.33 -2.75 -0.11
CA ARG A 54 7.11 -3.28 0.49
C ARG A 54 5.91 -3.03 -0.42
N CYS A 55 4.86 -3.83 -0.24
CA CYS A 55 3.59 -3.59 -0.90
C CYS A 55 2.44 -3.53 0.09
N ARG A 56 1.31 -3.00 -0.36
CA ARG A 56 0.01 -3.02 0.29
C ARG A 56 -1.04 -3.38 -0.74
N MET A 57 -2.04 -4.13 -0.30
CA MET A 57 -3.18 -4.51 -1.14
C MET A 57 -4.45 -4.41 -0.29
N ALA A 58 -5.51 -3.89 -0.87
CA ALA A 58 -6.83 -3.85 -0.23
C ALA A 58 -7.94 -3.92 -1.28
N LEU A 59 -9.06 -4.50 -0.88
CA LEU A 59 -10.27 -4.51 -1.71
C LEU A 59 -10.80 -3.09 -1.83
N LEU A 60 -11.24 -2.75 -3.03
CA LEU A 60 -11.87 -1.47 -3.35
C LEU A 60 -13.33 -1.73 -3.74
N GLU A 61 -14.19 -0.78 -3.43
CA GLU A 61 -15.58 -0.81 -3.85
C GLU A 61 -15.69 -0.54 -5.35
N ASP A 62 -14.92 0.45 -5.81
CA ASP A 62 -14.86 0.86 -7.22
C ASP A 62 -13.55 1.62 -7.52
N GLY A 63 -13.38 2.05 -8.79
CA GLY A 63 -12.26 2.88 -9.24
C GLY A 63 -12.50 4.38 -9.09
N SER A 64 -13.42 4.83 -8.24
CA SER A 64 -13.70 6.24 -8.00
C SER A 64 -12.67 6.89 -7.06
N ALA A 65 -12.64 8.23 -7.05
CA ALA A 65 -11.83 8.96 -6.09
C ALA A 65 -12.24 8.68 -4.64
N ALA A 66 -13.51 8.35 -4.39
CA ALA A 66 -14.01 8.01 -3.06
C ALA A 66 -13.39 6.73 -2.50
N SER A 67 -13.03 5.77 -3.36
CA SER A 67 -12.36 4.52 -2.97
C SER A 67 -10.83 4.63 -3.03
N LEU A 68 -10.28 5.28 -4.07
CA LEU A 68 -8.85 5.32 -4.34
C LEU A 68 -8.08 6.27 -3.42
N LEU A 69 -8.61 7.47 -3.13
CA LEU A 69 -7.89 8.44 -2.30
C LEU A 69 -7.73 7.95 -0.85
N PRO A 70 -8.76 7.41 -0.18
CA PRO A 70 -8.60 6.79 1.12
C PRO A 70 -7.64 5.60 1.11
N PHE A 71 -7.69 4.74 0.08
CA PHE A 71 -6.73 3.65 -0.07
C PHE A 71 -5.29 4.16 -0.03
N VAL A 72 -4.99 5.23 -0.79
CA VAL A 72 -3.64 5.81 -0.79
C VAL A 72 -3.30 6.42 0.58
N SER A 73 -4.20 7.18 1.18
CA SER A 73 -3.95 7.84 2.47
C SER A 73 -3.76 6.86 3.64
N ASP A 74 -4.41 5.70 3.60
CA ASP A 74 -4.27 4.66 4.62
C ASP A 74 -2.94 3.90 4.50
N HIS A 75 -2.41 3.77 3.28
CA HIS A 75 -1.28 2.89 3.00
C HIS A 75 0.02 3.61 2.67
N VAL A 76 -0.03 4.87 2.24
CA VAL A 76 1.14 5.66 1.83
C VAL A 76 1.33 6.84 2.79
N ALA A 77 2.56 7.09 3.18
CA ALA A 77 2.89 8.21 4.07
C ALA A 77 2.67 9.54 3.36
N PRO A 78 2.25 10.60 4.08
CA PRO A 78 2.22 11.95 3.54
C PRO A 78 3.58 12.35 2.97
N ALA A 79 3.59 13.28 2.01
CA ALA A 79 4.77 13.76 1.30
C ALA A 79 5.52 12.71 0.44
N ALA A 80 5.03 11.48 0.35
CA ALA A 80 5.59 10.50 -0.58
C ALA A 80 5.34 10.91 -2.04
N THR A 81 6.22 10.47 -2.94
CA THR A 81 5.98 10.56 -4.38
C THR A 81 5.11 9.39 -4.81
N VAL A 82 3.87 9.67 -5.24
CA VAL A 82 2.94 8.66 -5.74
C VAL A 82 2.90 8.70 -7.25
N ILE A 83 3.21 7.56 -7.88
CA ILE A 83 3.15 7.37 -9.33
C ILE A 83 1.92 6.53 -9.64
N THR A 84 1.02 7.06 -10.50
CA THR A 84 -0.17 6.33 -10.97
C THR A 84 -0.25 6.37 -12.49
N ASP A 85 -1.17 5.60 -13.07
CA ASP A 85 -1.66 5.89 -14.40
C ASP A 85 -2.39 7.25 -14.41
N ALA A 86 -2.84 7.70 -15.55
CA ALA A 86 -3.54 8.98 -15.66
C ALA A 86 -5.05 8.88 -15.35
N TRP A 87 -5.48 7.86 -14.58
CA TRP A 87 -6.87 7.68 -14.22
C TRP A 87 -7.39 8.83 -13.35
N MET A 88 -8.61 9.29 -13.64
CA MET A 88 -9.19 10.48 -13.00
C MET A 88 -9.42 10.31 -11.49
N GLY A 89 -9.63 9.08 -11.02
CA GLY A 89 -9.82 8.78 -9.60
C GLY A 89 -8.65 9.19 -8.71
N TYR A 90 -7.45 9.37 -9.28
CA TYR A 90 -6.25 9.80 -8.55
C TYR A 90 -6.01 11.32 -8.55
N HIS A 91 -6.83 12.13 -9.22
CA HIS A 91 -6.57 13.58 -9.36
C HIS A 91 -6.53 14.35 -8.04
N GLY A 92 -7.16 13.85 -6.99
CA GLY A 92 -7.17 14.46 -5.66
C GLY A 92 -5.88 14.32 -4.86
N LEU A 93 -4.92 13.47 -5.28
CA LEU A 93 -3.72 13.15 -4.48
C LEU A 93 -2.84 14.35 -4.17
N ALA A 94 -2.67 15.27 -5.12
CA ALA A 94 -1.90 16.50 -4.89
C ALA A 94 -2.51 17.38 -3.78
N LYS A 95 -3.84 17.43 -3.70
CA LYS A 95 -4.55 18.17 -2.64
C LYS A 95 -4.39 17.54 -1.26
N LEU A 96 -4.08 16.24 -1.21
CA LEU A 96 -3.79 15.50 0.02
C LEU A 96 -2.30 15.56 0.43
N GLY A 97 -1.48 16.35 -0.28
CA GLY A 97 -0.08 16.59 0.07
C GLY A 97 0.91 15.58 -0.52
N TYR A 98 0.50 14.77 -1.51
CA TYR A 98 1.39 13.86 -2.22
C TYR A 98 2.06 14.52 -3.43
N ALA A 99 3.33 14.21 -3.68
CA ALA A 99 3.99 14.51 -4.94
C ALA A 99 3.47 13.56 -6.02
N HIS A 100 2.38 13.92 -6.69
CA HIS A 100 1.70 13.05 -7.64
C HIS A 100 2.31 13.11 -9.02
N ARG A 101 2.81 11.98 -9.54
CA ARG A 101 3.35 11.81 -10.89
C ARG A 101 2.43 10.89 -11.70
N ARG A 102 1.79 11.44 -12.72
CA ARG A 102 0.87 10.70 -13.61
C ARG A 102 1.62 10.18 -14.84
N ARG A 103 1.44 8.91 -15.17
CA ARG A 103 1.99 8.27 -16.37
C ARG A 103 0.87 7.83 -17.30
N SER A 104 0.57 8.65 -18.31
CA SER A 104 -0.54 8.38 -19.23
C SER A 104 -0.23 7.23 -20.18
N GLN A 105 -1.04 6.18 -20.14
CA GLN A 105 -0.98 5.06 -21.07
C GLN A 105 -1.20 5.51 -22.53
N ARG A 106 -2.12 6.48 -22.76
CA ARG A 106 -2.37 7.04 -24.10
C ARG A 106 -1.13 7.74 -24.64
N ALA A 107 -0.46 8.55 -23.82
CA ALA A 107 0.76 9.24 -24.23
C ALA A 107 1.91 8.25 -24.47
N ALA A 108 2.02 7.18 -23.70
CA ALA A 108 3.02 6.12 -23.92
C ALA A 108 2.80 5.42 -25.27
N ARG A 109 1.57 5.00 -25.56
CA ARG A 109 1.21 4.40 -26.85
C ARG A 109 1.52 5.32 -28.03
N ALA A 110 1.25 6.62 -27.89
CA ALA A 110 1.56 7.60 -28.91
C ALA A 110 3.07 7.76 -29.19
N ARG A 111 3.92 7.43 -28.19
CA ARG A 111 5.38 7.41 -28.34
C ARG A 111 5.94 6.03 -28.72
N GLY A 112 5.09 5.02 -28.95
CA GLY A 112 5.51 3.65 -29.22
C GLY A 112 6.06 2.91 -27.98
N GLU A 113 5.82 3.42 -26.79
CA GLU A 113 6.23 2.79 -25.51
C GLU A 113 5.20 1.76 -25.07
N ASP A 114 5.66 0.67 -24.43
CA ASP A 114 4.77 -0.33 -23.84
C ASP A 114 4.06 0.26 -22.61
N PRO A 115 2.72 0.37 -22.61
CA PRO A 115 1.97 0.83 -21.44
C PRO A 115 2.19 -0.02 -20.18
N ALA A 116 2.51 -1.31 -20.33
CA ALA A 116 2.81 -2.19 -19.21
C ALA A 116 4.12 -1.81 -18.49
N ALA A 117 5.02 -1.10 -19.18
CA ALA A 117 6.27 -0.60 -18.60
C ALA A 117 6.12 0.68 -17.76
N LEU A 118 4.93 1.28 -17.71
CA LEU A 118 4.70 2.54 -16.98
C LEU A 118 4.76 2.37 -15.46
N LEU A 119 4.21 1.27 -14.95
CA LEU A 119 4.12 0.94 -13.51
C LEU A 119 4.67 -0.48 -13.27
N PRO A 120 5.96 -0.72 -13.54
CA PRO A 120 6.50 -2.08 -13.58
C PRO A 120 6.48 -2.78 -12.23
N ALA A 121 6.62 -2.03 -11.12
CA ALA A 121 6.62 -2.62 -9.78
C ALA A 121 5.21 -3.10 -9.39
N VAL A 122 4.18 -2.29 -9.63
CA VAL A 122 2.79 -2.68 -9.36
C VAL A 122 2.37 -3.86 -10.23
N HIS A 123 2.63 -3.81 -11.54
CA HIS A 123 2.28 -4.90 -12.46
C HIS A 123 2.99 -6.21 -12.08
N ARG A 124 4.26 -6.12 -11.63
CA ARG A 124 4.99 -7.29 -11.15
C ARG A 124 4.36 -7.88 -9.90
N VAL A 125 3.99 -7.05 -8.93
CA VAL A 125 3.34 -7.50 -7.68
C VAL A 125 1.96 -8.07 -7.97
N ALA A 126 1.17 -7.43 -8.84
CA ALA A 126 -0.14 -7.93 -9.28
C ALA A 126 -0.03 -9.33 -9.90
N SER A 127 0.92 -9.51 -10.83
CA SER A 127 1.16 -10.81 -11.49
C SER A 127 1.59 -11.89 -10.50
N LEU A 128 2.44 -11.55 -9.51
CA LEU A 128 2.85 -12.50 -8.47
C LEU A 128 1.69 -12.88 -7.55
N ALA A 129 0.86 -11.92 -7.16
CA ALA A 129 -0.33 -12.17 -6.33
C ALA A 129 -1.33 -13.07 -7.05
N LYS A 130 -1.66 -12.76 -8.31
CA LYS A 130 -2.57 -13.58 -9.13
C LYS A 130 -2.05 -15.00 -9.30
N ARG A 131 -0.76 -15.16 -9.60
CA ARG A 131 -0.14 -16.50 -9.72
C ARG A 131 -0.17 -17.27 -8.41
N TRP A 132 0.14 -16.59 -7.30
CA TRP A 132 0.11 -17.20 -5.98
C TRP A 132 -1.31 -17.67 -5.60
N LEU A 133 -2.33 -16.84 -5.84
CA LEU A 133 -3.73 -17.22 -5.63
C LEU A 133 -4.15 -18.40 -6.51
N LEU A 134 -3.76 -18.41 -7.78
CA LEU A 134 -4.06 -19.50 -8.70
C LEU A 134 -3.41 -20.81 -8.26
N SER A 135 -2.13 -20.78 -7.88
CA SER A 135 -1.38 -21.98 -7.50
C SER A 135 -1.76 -22.52 -6.12
N THR A 136 -2.10 -21.66 -5.17
CA THR A 136 -2.40 -22.06 -3.78
C THR A 136 -3.89 -22.37 -3.58
N HIS A 137 -4.77 -21.66 -4.27
CA HIS A 137 -6.23 -21.75 -4.09
C HIS A 137 -6.95 -22.18 -5.38
N GLN A 138 -6.21 -22.65 -6.40
CA GLN A 138 -6.75 -23.13 -7.69
C GLN A 138 -7.69 -22.13 -8.37
N GLY A 139 -7.51 -20.83 -8.12
CA GLY A 139 -8.36 -19.77 -8.65
C GLY A 139 -9.76 -19.64 -7.99
N ALA A 140 -10.13 -20.59 -7.14
CA ALA A 140 -11.41 -20.57 -6.42
C ALA A 140 -11.32 -19.68 -5.17
N VAL A 141 -11.21 -18.37 -5.37
CA VAL A 141 -11.15 -17.41 -4.28
C VAL A 141 -12.51 -16.73 -4.14
N GLU A 142 -13.23 -17.09 -3.08
CA GLU A 142 -14.46 -16.38 -2.74
C GLU A 142 -14.17 -14.93 -2.33
N PRO A 143 -14.93 -13.95 -2.85
CA PRO A 143 -14.76 -12.55 -2.47
C PRO A 143 -14.74 -12.33 -0.95
N ALA A 144 -15.51 -13.13 -0.21
CA ALA A 144 -15.58 -13.10 1.24
C ALA A 144 -14.24 -13.37 1.94
N HIS A 145 -13.34 -14.10 1.35
CA HIS A 145 -12.04 -14.46 1.93
C HIS A 145 -10.86 -13.73 1.29
N LEU A 146 -11.09 -13.04 0.18
CA LEU A 146 -10.01 -12.50 -0.64
C LEU A 146 -9.09 -11.56 0.14
N GLN A 147 -9.62 -10.68 0.99
CA GLN A 147 -8.78 -9.77 1.77
C GLN A 147 -7.81 -10.53 2.70
N SER A 148 -8.25 -11.63 3.29
CA SER A 148 -7.39 -12.44 4.17
C SER A 148 -6.23 -13.07 3.40
N TYR A 149 -6.48 -13.53 2.18
CA TYR A 149 -5.45 -14.06 1.29
C TYR A 149 -4.49 -12.97 0.82
N LEU A 150 -5.00 -11.78 0.47
CA LEU A 150 -4.16 -10.65 0.12
C LEU A 150 -3.25 -10.23 1.29
N ASP A 151 -3.77 -10.24 2.51
CA ASP A 151 -2.98 -9.95 3.72
C ASP A 151 -1.88 -10.97 3.95
N GLU A 152 -2.15 -12.26 3.71
CA GLU A 152 -1.14 -13.32 3.77
C GLU A 152 -0.06 -13.11 2.69
N PHE A 153 -0.48 -12.87 1.44
CA PHE A 153 0.45 -12.58 0.35
C PHE A 153 1.35 -11.38 0.70
N VAL A 154 0.76 -10.27 1.12
CA VAL A 154 1.48 -9.04 1.52
C VAL A 154 2.44 -9.32 2.67
N PHE A 155 2.03 -10.10 3.67
CA PHE A 155 2.91 -10.49 4.77
C PHE A 155 4.14 -11.25 4.28
N ARG A 156 3.94 -12.28 3.45
CA ARG A 156 5.01 -13.10 2.86
C ARG A 156 5.91 -12.28 1.94
N PHE A 157 5.30 -11.50 1.04
CA PHE A 157 6.02 -10.66 0.09
C PHE A 157 6.92 -9.64 0.78
N ASN A 158 6.42 -8.94 1.79
CA ASN A 158 7.18 -7.92 2.51
C ASN A 158 8.36 -8.49 3.31
N ARG A 159 8.33 -9.79 3.62
CA ARG A 159 9.39 -10.51 4.36
C ARG A 159 10.24 -11.42 3.48
N ARG A 160 10.05 -11.40 2.16
CA ARG A 160 10.75 -12.30 1.22
C ARG A 160 12.28 -12.21 1.28
N ARG A 161 12.81 -11.08 1.74
CA ARG A 161 14.25 -10.82 1.89
C ARG A 161 14.76 -10.99 3.33
N SER A 162 13.94 -11.49 4.24
CA SER A 162 14.37 -11.74 5.62
C SER A 162 15.43 -12.83 5.64
N ARG A 163 16.59 -12.52 6.22
CA ARG A 163 17.69 -13.50 6.39
C ARG A 163 17.42 -14.47 7.54
N SER A 164 16.56 -14.09 8.49
CA SER A 164 16.21 -14.89 9.65
C SER A 164 14.76 -15.36 9.57
N ARG A 165 14.55 -16.56 9.06
CA ARG A 165 13.20 -17.14 8.95
C ARG A 165 12.61 -17.48 10.32
N GLY A 166 13.44 -17.86 11.30
CA GLY A 166 13.01 -18.09 12.67
C GLY A 166 12.38 -16.84 13.29
N MET A 167 12.99 -15.66 13.10
CA MET A 167 12.42 -14.40 13.59
C MET A 167 11.08 -14.06 12.94
N VAL A 168 10.86 -14.48 11.69
CA VAL A 168 9.54 -14.31 11.04
C VAL A 168 8.49 -15.17 11.75
N PHE A 169 8.83 -16.39 12.12
CA PHE A 169 7.95 -17.29 12.88
C PHE A 169 7.64 -16.71 14.27
N TYR A 170 8.66 -16.28 15.03
CA TYR A 170 8.45 -15.60 16.32
C TYR A 170 7.54 -14.39 16.20
N ARG A 171 7.70 -13.60 15.13
CA ARG A 171 6.82 -12.46 14.89
C ARG A 171 5.36 -12.86 14.62
N VAL A 172 5.12 -13.99 13.96
CA VAL A 172 3.76 -14.53 13.79
C VAL A 172 3.17 -14.94 15.14
N LEU A 173 3.95 -15.63 15.98
CA LEU A 173 3.51 -16.04 17.31
C LEU A 173 3.22 -14.83 18.21
N GLU A 174 4.10 -13.84 18.23
CA GLU A 174 3.91 -12.58 18.98
C GLU A 174 2.63 -11.86 18.56
N LEU A 175 2.38 -11.74 17.24
CA LEU A 175 1.16 -11.14 16.73
C LEU A 175 -0.08 -11.99 17.06
N ALA A 176 0.03 -13.30 17.02
CA ALA A 176 -1.08 -14.20 17.36
C ALA A 176 -1.41 -14.16 18.86
N ALA A 177 -0.39 -14.12 19.72
CA ALA A 177 -0.59 -14.06 21.19
C ALA A 177 -1.18 -12.70 21.64
N GLY A 178 -0.92 -11.62 20.90
CA GLY A 178 -1.46 -10.29 21.20
C GLY A 178 -2.86 -10.01 20.64
N HIS A 179 -3.50 -11.00 20.00
CA HIS A 179 -4.80 -10.82 19.34
C HIS A 179 -5.81 -11.87 19.80
N GLU A 180 -7.07 -11.45 19.90
CA GLU A 180 -8.18 -12.40 20.07
C GLU A 180 -8.20 -13.44 18.95
N PRO A 181 -8.62 -14.69 19.23
CA PRO A 181 -8.70 -15.73 18.23
C PRO A 181 -9.59 -15.31 17.05
N VAL A 182 -9.03 -15.36 15.85
CA VAL A 182 -9.79 -15.06 14.64
C VAL A 182 -10.71 -16.25 14.32
N ARG A 183 -12.02 -16.04 14.45
CA ARG A 183 -13.04 -17.03 14.11
C ARG A 183 -13.43 -16.88 12.64
N TYR A 184 -13.97 -17.93 12.04
CA TYR A 184 -14.46 -17.93 10.66
C TYR A 184 -15.38 -16.72 10.34
N ARG A 185 -16.33 -16.43 11.24
CA ARG A 185 -17.19 -15.25 11.12
C ARG A 185 -16.45 -13.92 11.01
N ASN A 186 -15.27 -13.81 11.64
CA ASN A 186 -14.46 -12.58 11.57
C ASN A 186 -13.78 -12.45 10.21
N ILE A 187 -13.45 -13.58 9.58
CA ILE A 187 -12.87 -13.60 8.25
C ILE A 187 -13.93 -13.16 7.22
N THR A 188 -15.13 -13.70 7.30
CA THR A 188 -16.23 -13.41 6.37
C THR A 188 -16.85 -12.03 6.57
N ALA A 189 -16.99 -11.57 7.83
CA ALA A 189 -17.56 -10.25 8.14
C ALA A 189 -16.63 -9.09 7.81
N GLY A 190 -15.31 -9.29 7.85
CA GLY A 190 -14.30 -8.26 7.57
C GLY A 190 -14.15 -7.89 6.10
N ASN A 191 -14.81 -8.59 5.20
CA ASN A 191 -14.70 -8.40 3.75
C ASN A 191 -15.66 -7.38 3.14
N LYS A 192 -16.44 -6.69 3.96
CA LYS A 192 -17.12 -5.50 3.45
C LYS A 192 -16.06 -4.42 3.20
N PRO A 193 -16.04 -3.80 2.01
CA PRO A 193 -15.17 -2.66 1.74
C PRO A 193 -15.31 -1.67 2.89
N ARG A 194 -14.18 -1.27 3.45
CA ARG A 194 -14.14 -0.39 4.60
C ARG A 194 -14.78 0.93 4.17
N LYS A 195 -15.91 1.30 4.75
CA LYS A 195 -16.38 2.69 4.68
C LYS A 195 -15.33 3.53 5.37
N THR A 196 -14.56 4.25 4.57
CA THR A 196 -13.52 5.14 5.07
C THR A 196 -14.18 6.29 5.81
N SER A 197 -13.74 6.53 7.03
CA SER A 197 -14.09 7.76 7.74
C SER A 197 -13.64 8.96 6.90
N PRO A 198 -14.43 10.02 6.79
CA PRO A 198 -14.03 11.21 6.05
C PRO A 198 -12.70 11.72 6.61
N VAL A 199 -11.76 11.98 5.71
CA VAL A 199 -10.47 12.60 6.04
C VAL A 199 -10.74 13.92 6.71
N PRO A 200 -10.29 14.16 7.95
CA PRO A 200 -10.45 15.46 8.57
C PRO A 200 -9.73 16.52 7.71
N PRO A 201 -10.32 17.70 7.51
CA PRO A 201 -9.70 18.76 6.74
C PRO A 201 -8.33 19.08 7.37
N ALA A 202 -7.33 19.27 6.52
CA ALA A 202 -5.98 19.64 6.93
C ALA A 202 -6.10 20.91 7.81
N THR A 203 -5.80 20.79 9.10
CA THR A 203 -5.65 21.94 9.99
C THR A 203 -4.54 22.80 9.41
N ARG A 204 -4.89 24.01 8.96
CA ARG A 204 -3.92 25.04 8.59
C ARG A 204 -3.08 25.29 9.84
N GLY A 205 -1.87 24.77 9.84
CA GLY A 205 -0.90 25.07 10.87
C GLY A 205 -0.64 26.59 10.87
N HIS A 206 -0.96 27.24 11.96
CA HIS A 206 -0.48 28.60 12.22
C HIS A 206 1.05 28.55 12.22
N PRO A 207 1.74 29.49 11.56
CA PRO A 207 3.18 29.56 11.67
C PRO A 207 3.55 29.83 13.13
N PRO A 208 4.60 29.22 13.69
CA PRO A 208 5.02 29.51 15.05
C PRO A 208 5.46 30.97 15.13
N SER A 209 4.90 31.70 16.08
CA SER A 209 5.30 33.05 16.43
C SER A 209 6.78 33.04 16.85
N LEU A 210 7.58 33.88 16.19
CA LEU A 210 8.96 34.18 16.57
C LEU A 210 8.95 35.06 17.83
N ASP A 211 8.89 34.45 19.01
CA ASP A 211 9.16 35.15 20.27
C ASP A 211 10.56 34.82 20.77
N ARG A 212 11.38 35.87 20.68
CA ARG A 212 12.55 36.22 21.49
C ARG A 212 13.53 35.13 21.93
N VAL A 213 14.60 35.09 21.17
CA VAL A 213 15.89 34.59 21.64
C VAL A 213 16.37 35.44 22.82
N THR A 214 16.32 34.92 24.03
CA THR A 214 17.11 35.43 25.15
C THR A 214 18.48 34.74 25.16
N ALA A 215 19.51 35.56 25.01
CA ALA A 215 20.90 35.19 25.12
C ALA A 215 21.22 34.64 26.53
N GLY A 216 21.96 33.57 26.61
CA GLY A 216 22.44 33.09 27.90
C GLY A 216 23.27 31.84 27.93
N ARG A 217 24.61 32.07 27.90
CA ARG A 217 25.74 31.32 28.49
C ARG A 217 26.46 30.27 27.61
N PRO A 218 27.78 30.40 27.59
CA PRO A 218 28.70 29.51 26.84
C PRO A 218 28.96 28.22 27.62
N TRP A 219 29.00 27.12 26.89
CA TRP A 219 29.42 25.80 27.40
C TRP A 219 30.92 25.77 27.69
N ARG A 220 31.30 25.47 28.94
CA ARG A 220 32.68 25.11 29.30
C ARG A 220 32.97 23.68 28.88
N ALA A 221 34.08 23.53 28.16
CA ALA A 221 34.63 22.23 27.88
C ALA A 221 35.17 21.57 29.18
N ALA A 222 34.66 20.35 29.46
CA ALA A 222 35.26 19.50 30.50
C ALA A 222 36.28 18.54 29.85
N HIS A 223 37.55 18.72 30.19
CA HIS A 223 38.61 17.77 29.91
C HIS A 223 38.38 16.48 30.64
N LEU A 224 38.47 15.36 29.96
CA LEU A 224 38.67 14.05 30.57
C LEU A 224 40.13 13.63 30.35
N PRO A 225 40.82 13.15 31.39
CA PRO A 225 42.18 12.65 31.25
C PRO A 225 42.16 11.18 30.77
N TYR A 226 43.02 10.90 29.83
CA TYR A 226 43.50 9.57 29.48
C TYR A 226 44.45 9.08 30.55
N SER A 227 44.30 7.87 31.05
CA SER A 227 45.34 7.13 31.77
C SER A 227 45.11 5.62 31.64
N GLY A 228 46.15 4.93 31.20
CA GLY A 228 46.39 3.52 31.38
C GLY A 228 45.96 2.59 30.29
#